data_df60fbfa1eb59d5dad75ec2c3e5f6496
#
_entry.id   df60fbfa1eb59d5dad75ec2c3e5f6496
#
_cell.length_a   1.000
_cell.length_b   1.000
_cell.length_c   1.000
_cell.angle_alpha   90.00
_cell.angle_beta   90.00
_cell.angle_gamma   90.00
#
_symmetry.space_group_name_H-M   'P 1'
#
loop_
_entity.id
_entity.type
_entity.pdbx_description
1 polymer ?
#
loop_
_entity_poly.entity_id
_entity_poly.type
_entity_poly.pdbx_seq_one_letter_code
_entity_poly.pdbx_strand_id
1 'polypeptide(L)'
;MKTIALIPARLESQRFPNKLIKKLAGVPIIARTYIAALNTKLFDEVYVVSGNDEIIELIKSMNGLTFKSRKIHQSGTDRIAEAANEIDHDIVVNLQGDEPFINIDSIENLIASFQDSSVEMASLMTSFNSFDEIKNPNHVKVTCLLYTSDAADE
;
A
#
# COMPACT_ATOMS: atom_id res chain seq x y z
N MET A 1 -9.27 15.38 9.34
CA MET A 1 -9.01 14.72 8.03
C MET A 1 -9.20 13.23 8.21
N LYS A 2 -10.07 12.63 7.40
CA LYS A 2 -10.30 11.17 7.42
C LYS A 2 -9.19 10.46 6.65
N THR A 3 -8.38 9.68 7.35
CA THR A 3 -7.25 8.96 6.77
C THR A 3 -7.57 7.47 6.67
N ILE A 4 -7.53 6.90 5.47
CA ILE A 4 -7.78 5.47 5.27
C ILE A 4 -6.54 4.76 4.73
N ALA A 5 -6.36 3.49 5.11
CA ALA A 5 -5.38 2.61 4.49
C ALA A 5 -6.06 1.67 3.49
N LEU A 6 -5.52 1.61 2.28
CA LEU A 6 -5.94 0.67 1.24
C LEU A 6 -4.81 -0.31 0.96
N ILE A 7 -5.08 -1.61 1.10
CA ILE A 7 -4.13 -2.70 0.93
C ILE A 7 -4.50 -3.47 -0.34
N PRO A 8 -3.83 -3.23 -1.48
CA PRO A 8 -4.13 -3.96 -2.71
C PRO A 8 -3.66 -5.40 -2.59
N ALA A 9 -4.52 -6.34 -2.97
CA ALA A 9 -4.23 -7.75 -2.87
C ALA A 9 -4.68 -8.52 -4.12
N ARG A 10 -3.82 -9.44 -4.58
CA ARG A 10 -4.12 -10.37 -5.67
C ARG A 10 -3.42 -11.71 -5.46
N LEU A 11 -3.99 -12.79 -5.97
CA LEU A 11 -3.39 -14.12 -5.92
C LEU A 11 -2.36 -14.32 -7.03
N GLU A 12 -2.58 -13.66 -8.17
CA GLU A 12 -1.72 -13.76 -9.34
C GLU A 12 -0.40 -13.03 -9.09
N SER A 13 0.66 -13.80 -8.89
CA SER A 13 2.04 -13.32 -8.79
C SER A 13 2.94 -14.24 -9.60
N GLN A 14 3.66 -13.67 -10.57
CA GLN A 14 4.55 -14.44 -11.45
C GLN A 14 5.71 -15.07 -10.69
N ARG A 15 6.32 -14.35 -9.75
CA ARG A 15 7.50 -14.80 -8.99
C ARG A 15 7.15 -15.73 -7.84
N PHE A 16 6.00 -15.55 -7.19
CA PHE A 16 5.59 -16.37 -6.06
C PHE A 16 4.04 -16.45 -6.02
N PRO A 17 3.44 -17.43 -6.72
CA PRO A 17 1.99 -17.59 -6.78
C PRO A 17 1.37 -17.73 -5.39
N ASN A 18 0.21 -17.11 -5.22
CA ASN A 18 -0.56 -17.13 -3.97
C ASN A 18 0.20 -16.62 -2.74
N LYS A 19 1.21 -15.74 -2.91
CA LYS A 19 2.05 -15.22 -1.82
C LYS A 19 1.22 -14.73 -0.63
N LEU A 20 0.18 -13.94 -0.89
CA LEU A 20 -0.58 -13.25 0.14
C LEU A 20 -1.38 -14.16 1.07
N ILE A 21 -1.80 -15.33 0.58
CA ILE A 21 -2.50 -16.33 1.38
C ILE A 21 -1.56 -17.37 2.01
N LYS A 22 -0.26 -17.36 1.66
CA LYS A 22 0.73 -18.20 2.35
C LYS A 22 0.84 -17.78 3.80
N LYS A 23 1.00 -18.80 4.67
CA LYS A 23 1.10 -18.57 6.11
C LYS A 23 2.52 -18.25 6.54
N LEU A 24 2.68 -17.16 7.25
CA LEU A 24 3.88 -16.78 8.00
C LEU A 24 3.57 -17.00 9.49
N ALA A 25 4.24 -17.96 10.12
CA ALA A 25 3.96 -18.38 11.48
C ALA A 25 2.45 -18.64 11.74
N GLY A 26 1.84 -19.46 10.87
CA GLY A 26 0.46 -19.91 11.00
C GLY A 26 -0.64 -18.96 10.51
N VAL A 27 -0.32 -17.69 10.21
CA VAL A 27 -1.28 -16.65 9.77
C VAL A 27 -0.96 -16.22 8.34
N PRO A 28 -1.96 -16.09 7.43
CA PRO A 28 -1.76 -15.58 6.08
C PRO A 28 -1.07 -14.21 6.07
N ILE A 29 -0.17 -13.99 5.11
CA ILE A 29 0.61 -12.72 5.01
C ILE A 29 -0.33 -11.51 4.93
N ILE A 30 -1.35 -11.55 4.08
CA ILE A 30 -2.32 -10.45 3.95
C ILE A 30 -3.05 -10.15 5.27
N ALA A 31 -3.39 -11.18 6.04
CA ALA A 31 -4.03 -11.00 7.34
C ALA A 31 -3.08 -10.35 8.36
N ARG A 32 -1.78 -10.69 8.32
CA ARG A 32 -0.76 -10.03 9.15
C ARG A 32 -0.62 -8.55 8.80
N THR A 33 -0.53 -8.23 7.51
CA THR A 33 -0.44 -6.84 7.05
C THR A 33 -1.68 -6.04 7.47
N TYR A 34 -2.86 -6.63 7.30
CA TYR A 34 -4.12 -6.02 7.73
C TYR A 34 -4.14 -5.73 9.24
N ILE A 35 -3.79 -6.73 10.08
CA ILE A 35 -3.70 -6.57 11.54
C ILE A 35 -2.63 -5.54 11.92
N ALA A 36 -1.46 -5.56 11.25
CA ALA A 36 -0.41 -4.60 11.51
C ALA A 36 -0.87 -3.17 11.23
N ALA A 37 -1.60 -2.94 10.12
CA ALA A 37 -2.19 -1.65 9.79
C ALA A 37 -3.19 -1.18 10.86
N LEU A 38 -4.11 -2.05 11.31
CA LEU A 38 -5.05 -1.73 12.39
C LEU A 38 -4.34 -1.38 13.70
N ASN A 39 -3.26 -2.09 14.03
CA ASN A 39 -2.52 -1.88 15.27
C ASN A 39 -1.75 -0.56 15.32
N THR A 40 -1.51 0.09 14.19
CA THR A 40 -0.91 1.44 14.16
C THR A 40 -1.82 2.48 14.81
N LYS A 41 -3.15 2.30 14.70
CA LYS A 41 -4.18 3.27 15.12
C LYS A 41 -4.07 4.63 14.42
N LEU A 42 -3.40 4.67 13.27
CA LEU A 42 -3.21 5.89 12.47
C LEU A 42 -4.31 6.09 11.42
N PHE A 43 -5.15 5.09 11.21
CA PHE A 43 -6.17 5.07 10.17
C PHE A 43 -7.58 5.02 10.78
N ASP A 44 -8.49 5.81 10.24
CA ASP A 44 -9.91 5.74 10.57
C ASP A 44 -10.52 4.43 10.10
N GLU A 45 -10.08 3.96 8.92
CA GLU A 45 -10.50 2.69 8.32
C GLU A 45 -9.35 2.04 7.56
N VAL A 46 -9.31 0.71 7.57
CA VAL A 46 -8.33 -0.10 6.81
C VAL A 46 -9.09 -1.07 5.94
N TYR A 47 -8.86 -1.04 4.63
CA TYR A 47 -9.50 -1.93 3.66
C TYR A 47 -8.50 -2.81 2.95
N VAL A 48 -8.84 -4.08 2.75
CA VAL A 48 -8.19 -4.92 1.75
C VAL A 48 -8.97 -4.82 0.45
N VAL A 49 -8.29 -4.41 -0.62
CA VAL A 49 -8.87 -4.19 -1.95
C VAL A 49 -8.46 -5.35 -2.86
N SER A 50 -9.42 -6.19 -3.25
CA SER A 50 -9.13 -7.38 -4.05
C SER A 50 -10.26 -7.73 -5.01
N GLY A 51 -9.90 -8.33 -6.17
CA GLY A 51 -10.85 -9.00 -7.06
C GLY A 51 -11.07 -10.49 -6.71
N ASN A 52 -10.21 -11.06 -5.84
CA ASN A 52 -10.22 -12.48 -5.51
C ASN A 52 -11.13 -12.77 -4.31
N ASP A 53 -12.13 -13.62 -4.48
CA ASP A 53 -13.08 -13.97 -3.42
C ASP A 53 -12.40 -14.61 -2.22
N GLU A 54 -11.39 -15.44 -2.43
CA GLU A 54 -10.65 -16.10 -1.35
C GLU A 54 -10.01 -15.09 -0.38
N ILE A 55 -9.44 -14.00 -0.91
CA ILE A 55 -8.86 -12.93 -0.09
C ILE A 55 -9.96 -12.16 0.65
N ILE A 56 -11.04 -11.83 -0.06
CA ILE A 56 -12.18 -11.10 0.50
C ILE A 56 -12.81 -11.88 1.68
N GLU A 57 -13.09 -13.15 1.47
CA GLU A 57 -13.70 -14.02 2.51
C GLU A 57 -12.73 -14.23 3.70
N LEU A 58 -11.44 -14.37 3.45
CA LEU A 58 -10.43 -14.45 4.50
C LEU A 58 -10.49 -13.24 5.43
N ILE A 59 -10.48 -12.01 4.86
CA ILE A 59 -10.51 -10.78 5.66
C ILE A 59 -11.87 -10.58 6.35
N LYS A 60 -12.97 -10.87 5.67
CA LYS A 60 -14.31 -10.83 6.28
C LYS A 60 -14.45 -11.79 7.45
N SER A 61 -13.85 -12.98 7.38
CA SER A 61 -13.87 -13.95 8.48
C SER A 61 -13.24 -13.44 9.77
N MET A 62 -12.40 -12.39 9.65
CA MET A 62 -11.78 -11.67 10.76
C MET A 62 -12.53 -10.37 11.13
N ASN A 63 -13.75 -10.18 10.62
CA ASN A 63 -14.52 -8.94 10.71
C ASN A 63 -13.79 -7.72 10.09
N GLY A 64 -12.92 -7.97 9.13
CA GLY A 64 -12.16 -6.93 8.44
C GLY A 64 -12.95 -6.26 7.31
N LEU A 65 -12.61 -5.00 7.03
CA LEU A 65 -13.21 -4.26 5.92
C LEU A 65 -12.54 -4.66 4.60
N THR A 66 -13.36 -4.80 3.58
CA THR A 66 -12.93 -5.19 2.24
C THR A 66 -13.62 -4.35 1.18
N PHE A 67 -12.91 -4.08 0.10
CA PHE A 67 -13.50 -3.56 -1.13
C PHE A 67 -13.30 -4.58 -2.25
N LYS A 68 -14.39 -5.02 -2.86
CA LYS A 68 -14.31 -5.96 -3.99
C LYS A 68 -14.12 -5.18 -5.28
N SER A 69 -12.90 -5.25 -5.81
CA SER A 69 -12.55 -4.67 -7.12
C SER A 69 -13.32 -5.38 -8.23
N ARG A 70 -13.95 -4.60 -9.12
CA ARG A 70 -14.79 -5.08 -10.23
C ARG A 70 -14.05 -5.16 -11.55
N LYS A 71 -12.89 -4.46 -11.63
CA LYS A 71 -12.08 -4.35 -12.84
C LYS A 71 -10.82 -5.21 -12.74
N ILE A 72 -10.27 -5.57 -13.89
CA ILE A 72 -8.93 -6.12 -13.98
C ILE A 72 -7.96 -4.93 -13.98
N HIS A 73 -7.03 -4.92 -13.04
CA HIS A 73 -6.05 -3.84 -12.89
C HIS A 73 -4.64 -4.33 -13.23
N GLN A 74 -3.87 -3.50 -13.92
CA GLN A 74 -2.48 -3.79 -14.24
C GLN A 74 -1.56 -3.62 -13.01
N SER A 75 -1.86 -2.64 -12.15
CA SER A 75 -1.08 -2.34 -10.94
C SER A 75 -1.92 -2.37 -9.66
N GLY A 76 -1.24 -2.44 -8.51
CA GLY A 76 -1.88 -2.25 -7.20
C GLY A 76 -2.44 -0.84 -7.03
N THR A 77 -1.76 0.16 -7.57
CA THR A 77 -2.18 1.56 -7.52
C THR A 77 -3.50 1.79 -8.27
N ASP A 78 -3.67 1.21 -9.47
CA ASP A 78 -4.93 1.30 -10.22
C ASP A 78 -6.09 0.68 -9.46
N ARG A 79 -5.82 -0.44 -8.75
CA ARG A 79 -6.83 -1.10 -7.91
C ARG A 79 -7.24 -0.24 -6.72
N ILE A 80 -6.29 0.44 -6.10
CA ILE A 80 -6.55 1.39 -5.02
C ILE A 80 -7.36 2.57 -5.51
N ALA A 81 -7.04 3.11 -6.68
CA ALA A 81 -7.78 4.22 -7.28
C ALA A 81 -9.26 3.89 -7.50
N GLU A 82 -9.60 2.64 -7.90
CA GLU A 82 -11.00 2.20 -7.99
C GLU A 82 -11.70 2.31 -6.62
N ALA A 83 -11.06 1.81 -5.55
CA ALA A 83 -11.63 1.83 -4.21
C ALA A 83 -11.74 3.25 -3.65
N ALA A 84 -10.71 4.08 -3.86
CA ALA A 84 -10.67 5.46 -3.40
C ALA A 84 -11.82 6.31 -4.01
N ASN A 85 -12.21 6.05 -5.23
CA ASN A 85 -13.35 6.75 -5.86
C ASN A 85 -14.72 6.44 -5.21
N GLU A 86 -14.83 5.35 -4.44
CA GLU A 86 -16.10 4.92 -3.84
C GLU A 86 -16.12 5.05 -2.30
N ILE A 87 -14.94 5.17 -1.67
CA ILE A 87 -14.81 5.27 -0.21
C ILE A 87 -14.52 6.72 0.16
N ASP A 88 -15.28 7.27 1.10
CA ASP A 88 -15.06 8.63 1.61
C ASP A 88 -13.75 8.74 2.40
N HIS A 89 -12.92 9.75 2.05
CA HIS A 89 -11.62 9.99 2.67
C HIS A 89 -11.07 11.36 2.32
N ASP A 90 -10.12 11.85 3.12
CA ASP A 90 -9.26 13.00 2.81
C ASP A 90 -7.85 12.54 2.38
N ILE A 91 -7.33 11.48 3.03
CA ILE A 91 -6.00 10.91 2.75
C ILE A 91 -6.13 9.41 2.53
N VAL A 92 -5.50 8.92 1.45
CA VAL A 92 -5.32 7.48 1.18
C VAL A 92 -3.87 7.09 1.38
N VAL A 93 -3.63 6.11 2.24
CA VAL A 93 -2.31 5.48 2.37
C VAL A 93 -2.33 4.12 1.69
N ASN A 94 -1.47 3.96 0.67
CA ASN A 94 -1.26 2.69 -0.01
C ASN A 94 -0.28 1.82 0.78
N LEU A 95 -0.75 0.74 1.38
CA LEU A 95 0.07 -0.24 2.09
C LEU A 95 0.19 -1.52 1.26
N GLN A 96 1.42 -1.96 0.96
CA GLN A 96 1.61 -3.19 0.19
C GLN A 96 1.16 -4.42 0.98
N GLY A 97 0.38 -5.30 0.35
CA GLY A 97 -0.23 -6.47 1.00
C GLY A 97 0.76 -7.51 1.57
N ASP A 98 2.02 -7.41 1.21
CA ASP A 98 3.11 -8.29 1.63
C ASP A 98 4.12 -7.64 2.60
N GLU A 99 3.78 -6.50 3.19
CA GLU A 99 4.60 -5.76 4.16
C GLU A 99 3.99 -5.78 5.57
N PRO A 100 4.08 -6.89 6.30
CA PRO A 100 3.48 -7.02 7.63
C PRO A 100 4.25 -6.28 8.74
N PHE A 101 5.45 -5.75 8.45
CA PHE A 101 6.32 -5.05 9.41
C PHE A 101 6.24 -3.54 9.21
N ILE A 102 5.10 -2.96 9.54
CA ILE A 102 4.86 -1.52 9.38
C ILE A 102 5.63 -0.76 10.45
N ASN A 103 6.43 0.23 10.03
CA ASN A 103 7.05 1.19 10.94
C ASN A 103 6.06 2.34 11.20
N ILE A 104 5.60 2.46 12.44
CA ILE A 104 4.57 3.41 12.84
C ILE A 104 5.04 4.85 12.63
N ASP A 105 6.26 5.18 13.08
CA ASP A 105 6.80 6.54 13.02
C ASP A 105 6.92 7.01 11.55
N SER A 106 7.30 6.09 10.65
CA SER A 106 7.39 6.41 9.22
C SER A 106 6.02 6.73 8.61
N ILE A 107 4.98 5.97 8.96
CA ILE A 107 3.62 6.22 8.48
C ILE A 107 3.06 7.51 9.09
N GLU A 108 3.30 7.76 10.38
CA GLU A 108 2.88 8.98 11.04
C GLU A 108 3.51 10.22 10.37
N ASN A 109 4.81 10.19 10.10
CA ASN A 109 5.50 11.26 9.37
C ASN A 109 4.97 11.45 7.95
N LEU A 110 4.64 10.35 7.25
CA LEU A 110 4.03 10.40 5.93
C LEU A 110 2.68 11.11 5.96
N ILE A 111 1.80 10.75 6.91
CA ILE A 111 0.49 11.37 7.06
C ILE A 111 0.64 12.85 7.47
N ALA A 112 1.57 13.15 8.37
CA ALA A 112 1.82 14.52 8.85
C ALA A 112 2.26 15.47 7.72
N SER A 113 2.89 14.98 6.65
CA SER A 113 3.28 15.82 5.51
C SER A 113 2.07 16.50 4.83
N PHE A 114 0.88 15.91 4.91
CA PHE A 114 -0.36 16.48 4.36
C PHE A 114 -0.99 17.59 5.21
N GLN A 115 -0.36 17.98 6.32
CA GLN A 115 -0.70 19.21 7.02
C GLN A 115 -0.33 20.46 6.19
N ASP A 116 0.65 20.34 5.31
CA ASP A 116 0.92 21.32 4.26
C ASP A 116 -0.05 21.09 3.10
N SER A 117 -0.95 22.04 2.88
CA SER A 117 -1.99 21.96 1.83
C SER A 117 -1.44 21.94 0.40
N SER A 118 -0.16 22.22 0.21
CA SER A 118 0.51 22.10 -1.10
C SER A 118 0.96 20.66 -1.41
N VAL A 119 0.93 19.75 -0.43
CA VAL A 119 1.31 18.36 -0.61
C VAL A 119 0.12 17.55 -1.11
N GLU A 120 0.18 17.14 -2.37
CA GLU A 120 -0.85 16.28 -2.99
C GLU A 120 -0.44 14.80 -2.99
N MET A 121 0.86 14.51 -2.95
CA MET A 121 1.40 13.15 -2.94
C MET A 121 2.70 13.09 -2.14
N ALA A 122 2.86 12.03 -1.35
CA ALA A 122 4.07 11.76 -0.59
C ALA A 122 4.42 10.26 -0.64
N SER A 123 5.70 9.93 -0.50
CA SER A 123 6.18 8.55 -0.46
C SER A 123 7.34 8.41 0.50
N LEU A 124 7.45 7.24 1.12
CA LEU A 124 8.60 6.89 1.95
C LEU A 124 9.75 6.40 1.07
N MET A 125 10.95 6.83 1.41
CA MET A 125 12.18 6.36 0.79
C MET A 125 13.29 6.19 1.82
N THR A 126 14.31 5.41 1.47
CA THR A 126 15.54 5.26 2.25
C THR A 126 16.75 5.47 1.36
N SER A 127 17.84 5.91 1.95
CA SER A 127 19.10 6.08 1.23
C SER A 127 19.73 4.73 0.89
N PHE A 128 20.38 4.64 -0.25
CA PHE A 128 21.27 3.53 -0.56
C PHE A 128 22.59 3.67 0.22
N ASN A 129 23.13 2.54 0.68
CA ASN A 129 24.40 2.52 1.43
C ASN A 129 25.62 2.41 0.50
N SER A 130 25.41 1.99 -0.77
CA SER A 130 26.50 1.82 -1.73
C SER A 130 26.04 2.06 -3.17
N PHE A 131 27.00 2.34 -4.05
CA PHE A 131 26.74 2.50 -5.48
C PHE A 131 26.31 1.18 -6.14
N ASP A 132 26.73 0.04 -5.60
CA ASP A 132 26.33 -1.28 -6.12
C ASP A 132 24.85 -1.57 -5.84
N GLU A 133 24.30 -1.09 -4.72
CA GLU A 133 22.87 -1.16 -4.45
C GLU A 133 22.07 -0.34 -5.47
N ILE A 134 22.58 0.82 -5.90
CA ILE A 134 21.93 1.65 -6.92
C ILE A 134 21.89 0.91 -8.26
N LYS A 135 22.95 0.18 -8.62
CA LYS A 135 23.01 -0.60 -9.87
C LYS A 135 22.14 -1.86 -9.86
N ASN A 136 21.77 -2.36 -8.69
CA ASN A 136 20.96 -3.57 -8.58
C ASN A 136 19.56 -3.37 -9.18
N PRO A 137 19.18 -4.10 -10.24
CA PRO A 137 17.87 -3.92 -10.89
C PRO A 137 16.68 -4.35 -10.03
N ASN A 138 16.92 -5.08 -8.94
CA ASN A 138 15.88 -5.52 -8.02
C ASN A 138 15.53 -4.45 -6.95
N HIS A 139 16.36 -3.42 -6.80
CA HIS A 139 16.07 -2.31 -5.91
C HIS A 139 15.23 -1.26 -6.64
N VAL A 140 14.10 -0.88 -6.05
CA VAL A 140 13.28 0.23 -6.53
C VAL A 140 14.02 1.55 -6.23
N LYS A 141 14.10 2.44 -7.22
CA LYS A 141 14.71 3.75 -7.09
C LYS A 141 13.63 4.81 -7.10
N VAL A 142 13.77 5.79 -6.23
CA VAL A 142 13.01 7.03 -6.29
C VAL A 142 13.92 8.08 -6.90
N THR A 143 13.53 8.60 -8.06
CA THR A 143 14.19 9.76 -8.65
C THR A 143 13.39 10.99 -8.22
N CYS A 144 14.01 11.88 -7.47
CA CYS A 144 13.42 13.15 -7.06
C CYS A 144 14.02 14.25 -7.91
N LEU A 145 13.20 14.87 -8.74
CA LEU A 145 13.56 16.13 -9.38
C LEU A 145 13.25 17.25 -8.39
N LEU A 146 14.30 17.81 -7.79
CA LEU A 146 14.18 18.96 -6.89
C LEU A 146 13.68 20.24 -7.61
N TYR A 147 13.58 20.20 -8.92
CA TYR A 147 13.20 21.31 -9.78
C TYR A 147 12.16 20.84 -10.79
N THR A 148 10.91 21.16 -10.51
CA THR A 148 9.77 21.29 -11.41
C THR A 148 9.52 20.21 -12.49
N SER A 149 8.26 20.01 -12.75
CA SER A 149 7.64 19.27 -13.83
C SER A 149 8.18 19.55 -15.26
N ASP A 150 9.00 20.56 -15.46
CA ASP A 150 9.50 20.99 -16.77
C ASP A 150 10.60 20.07 -17.32
N ALA A 151 11.20 19.19 -16.52
CA ALA A 151 12.23 18.26 -16.96
C ALA A 151 11.69 16.95 -17.56
N ALA A 152 10.38 16.77 -17.61
CA ALA A 152 9.76 15.60 -18.22
C ALA A 152 9.44 15.78 -19.71
N ASP A 153 9.62 16.98 -20.26
CA ASP A 153 9.27 17.33 -21.64
C ASP A 153 10.51 17.48 -22.56
N GLU A 154 11.72 17.08 -22.13
CA GLU A 154 12.93 17.03 -22.97
C GLU A 154 13.34 15.60 -23.35
#